data_25517d50c52bbc639095d70f2aa53037
#
_entry.id   25517d50c52bbc639095d70f2aa53037
#
_cell.length_a   1.000
_cell.length_b   1.000
_cell.length_c   1.000
_cell.angle_alpha   90.00
_cell.angle_beta   90.00
_cell.angle_gamma   90.00
#
_symmetry.space_group_name_H-M   'P 1'
#
loop_
_entity.id
_entity.type
_entity.pdbx_description
1 polymer ?
#
loop_
_entity_poly.entity_id
_entity_poly.type
_entity_poly.pdbx_seq_one_letter_code
_entity_poly.pdbx_strand_id
1 'polypeptide(L)'
;MPMRLSAWTSLIVTVFFSFGMVNAAEKNVLFVITDDESPTLGCYGDKIAVTPAIDAIAKDGMLFRNAFATTASCSASRSVVMSGLHNHRNGQFGHQHHFHKFASFHDVVALSLPRVMAGAGYRTGHIGKYHVAPEPVYHYETYMKGNGRNAVEMADHVKDFITDKTDDRPFFLYFGTSDPHRGGGTDKTSQRELKPNLFGNLPNKKAFPGVDEVFYDPDTLPIPSFLPDTPDTREELAQYYQSCSRVDQGVARLVEILKEADLYDKTMIVFTSDHGMAFAGGKTTVYEGGLRVPMVVRDPYQEKRGVESNALISHIDITPTLLDFGGGLDAKKNAPKEMINPAKFWKERDEATKENRNGNKKFDRYHGKSWLHCLSNPADEHHETIFASHTFHEIQMYYPMRVVRDSNYKLIWNIAHPLPYPFASDLWAASSWQAQWAKGKNAPYGNTTVGKYVQRPEFELFDISTDPNETTNLADSEGHKTILEQYKAKLKKMQKEMQDPWIMKWDYE
;
A
#
# COMPACT_ATOMS: atom_id res chain seq x y z
N MET A 1 -21.58 72.49 48.79
CA MET A 1 -20.44 71.59 48.60
C MET A 1 -20.90 70.47 47.69
N PRO A 2 -20.44 70.40 46.37
CA PRO A 2 -20.89 69.37 45.50
C PRO A 2 -19.91 68.14 45.50
N MET A 3 -20.49 66.97 45.59
CA MET A 3 -19.83 65.68 45.46
C MET A 3 -19.32 65.45 44.03
N ARG A 4 -18.04 65.07 43.91
CA ARG A 4 -17.44 64.67 42.66
C ARG A 4 -17.66 63.13 42.43
N LEU A 5 -18.40 62.74 41.39
CA LEU A 5 -18.42 61.36 40.88
C LEU A 5 -17.17 61.13 40.05
N SER A 6 -16.35 60.16 40.40
CA SER A 6 -15.26 59.63 39.52
C SER A 6 -15.79 58.50 38.62
N ALA A 7 -15.74 58.75 37.34
CA ALA A 7 -16.06 57.69 36.35
C ALA A 7 -14.85 56.77 36.16
N TRP A 8 -15.04 55.49 36.40
CA TRP A 8 -14.09 54.42 36.04
C TRP A 8 -14.43 53.92 34.64
N THR A 9 -13.52 54.17 33.69
CA THR A 9 -13.63 53.62 32.31
C THR A 9 -12.94 52.27 32.29
N SER A 10 -13.72 51.21 32.22
CA SER A 10 -13.20 49.86 32.03
C SER A 10 -12.85 49.66 30.56
N LEU A 11 -11.56 49.47 30.27
CA LEU A 11 -11.06 49.11 28.95
C LEU A 11 -11.25 47.60 28.75
N ILE A 12 -12.25 47.18 27.92
CA ILE A 12 -12.44 45.81 27.52
C ILE A 12 -11.50 45.56 26.33
N VAL A 13 -10.40 44.83 26.57
CA VAL A 13 -9.51 44.34 25.53
C VAL A 13 -10.14 43.07 24.97
N THR A 14 -10.78 43.17 23.81
CA THR A 14 -11.28 42.02 23.05
C THR A 14 -10.12 41.40 22.30
N VAL A 15 -9.60 40.28 22.79
CA VAL A 15 -8.61 39.49 22.08
C VAL A 15 -9.36 38.68 21.02
N PHE A 16 -9.25 39.07 19.77
CA PHE A 16 -9.69 38.25 18.64
C PHE A 16 -8.70 37.09 18.45
N PHE A 17 -9.08 35.91 18.88
CA PHE A 17 -8.45 34.69 18.40
C PHE A 17 -8.93 34.49 16.94
N SER A 18 -8.11 34.90 15.98
CA SER A 18 -8.26 34.47 14.60
C SER A 18 -7.94 33.00 14.53
N PHE A 19 -8.95 32.14 14.64
CA PHE A 19 -8.82 30.79 14.09
C PHE A 19 -8.67 30.96 12.57
N GLY A 20 -7.44 30.91 12.09
CA GLY A 20 -7.16 30.83 10.67
C GLY A 20 -7.85 29.59 10.13
N MET A 21 -8.92 29.76 9.33
CA MET A 21 -9.37 28.69 8.47
C MET A 21 -8.19 28.36 7.56
N VAL A 22 -7.57 27.19 7.77
CA VAL A 22 -6.56 26.67 6.85
C VAL A 22 -7.25 26.55 5.49
N ASN A 23 -6.82 27.35 4.56
CA ASN A 23 -7.41 27.40 3.22
C ASN A 23 -7.15 26.05 2.53
N ALA A 24 -8.11 25.44 1.88
CA ALA A 24 -7.94 24.20 1.15
C ALA A 24 -6.77 24.26 0.13
N ALA A 25 -6.43 25.47 -0.35
CA ALA A 25 -5.31 25.76 -1.25
C ALA A 25 -3.90 25.44 -0.65
N GLU A 26 -3.79 25.13 0.62
CA GLU A 26 -2.49 24.83 1.28
C GLU A 26 -2.29 23.33 1.60
N LYS A 27 -3.16 22.44 1.16
CA LYS A 27 -3.15 21.01 1.52
C LYS A 27 -2.76 20.12 0.35
N ASN A 28 -1.50 20.17 -0.09
CA ASN A 28 -1.02 19.26 -1.13
C ASN A 28 -0.85 17.83 -0.60
N VAL A 29 -0.90 16.85 -1.50
CA VAL A 29 -0.68 15.43 -1.19
C VAL A 29 0.34 14.85 -2.16
N LEU A 30 1.45 14.36 -1.62
CA LEU A 30 2.43 13.51 -2.30
C LEU A 30 2.25 12.08 -1.80
N PHE A 31 1.73 11.21 -2.65
CA PHE A 31 1.54 9.80 -2.36
C PHE A 31 2.58 8.98 -3.13
N VAL A 32 3.58 8.45 -2.40
CA VAL A 32 4.64 7.59 -2.93
C VAL A 32 4.27 6.14 -2.65
N ILE A 33 4.19 5.35 -3.70
CA ILE A 33 3.92 3.91 -3.60
C ILE A 33 4.96 3.12 -4.39
N THR A 34 5.71 2.29 -3.70
CA THR A 34 6.70 1.41 -4.30
C THR A 34 6.08 0.10 -4.79
N ASP A 35 6.89 -0.75 -5.38
CA ASP A 35 6.47 -2.00 -6.00
C ASP A 35 7.24 -3.17 -5.38
N ASP A 36 6.53 -4.07 -4.67
CA ASP A 36 7.13 -5.24 -4.00
C ASP A 36 8.09 -4.89 -2.83
N GLU A 37 7.82 -3.88 -2.01
CA GLU A 37 8.71 -3.49 -0.91
C GLU A 37 8.16 -3.88 0.46
N SER A 38 8.92 -4.70 1.18
CA SER A 38 8.70 -4.97 2.61
C SER A 38 9.24 -3.82 3.47
N PRO A 39 8.99 -3.79 4.80
CA PRO A 39 9.55 -2.78 5.71
C PRO A 39 11.08 -2.87 5.86
N THR A 40 11.82 -2.86 4.75
CA THR A 40 13.29 -2.95 4.66
C THR A 40 13.88 -1.54 4.70
N LEU A 41 13.67 -0.84 5.81
CA LEU A 41 13.99 0.59 5.99
C LEU A 41 14.66 0.80 7.36
N GLY A 42 15.58 1.77 7.46
CA GLY A 42 16.24 2.13 8.72
C GLY A 42 15.26 2.51 9.82
N CYS A 43 14.20 3.26 9.53
CA CYS A 43 13.16 3.64 10.49
C CYS A 43 12.33 2.45 11.01
N TYR A 44 12.30 1.31 10.30
CA TYR A 44 11.73 0.05 10.78
C TYR A 44 12.69 -0.80 11.59
N GLY A 45 13.94 -0.34 11.77
CA GLY A 45 14.97 -1.01 12.56
C GLY A 45 15.92 -1.88 11.73
N ASP A 46 15.85 -1.85 10.41
CA ASP A 46 16.85 -2.48 9.56
C ASP A 46 18.16 -1.68 9.66
N LYS A 47 19.22 -2.34 10.12
CA LYS A 47 20.53 -1.70 10.36
C LYS A 47 21.42 -1.65 9.14
N ILE A 48 21.02 -2.35 8.07
CA ILE A 48 21.80 -2.48 6.83
C ILE A 48 21.22 -1.60 5.74
N ALA A 49 19.89 -1.45 5.69
CA ALA A 49 19.22 -0.62 4.71
C ALA A 49 19.71 0.85 4.75
N VAL A 50 20.08 1.38 3.61
CA VAL A 50 20.49 2.79 3.46
C VAL A 50 19.29 3.56 2.88
N THR A 51 18.47 4.13 3.79
CA THR A 51 17.23 4.82 3.47
C THR A 51 17.06 6.14 4.23
N PRO A 52 18.08 7.03 4.18
CA PRO A 52 18.12 8.23 5.03
C PRO A 52 16.98 9.22 4.76
N ALA A 53 16.44 9.30 3.54
CA ALA A 53 15.38 10.25 3.21
C ALA A 53 14.04 9.79 3.78
N ILE A 54 13.70 8.51 3.63
CA ILE A 54 12.47 7.93 4.21
C ILE A 54 12.56 7.96 5.73
N ASP A 55 13.74 7.65 6.31
CA ASP A 55 13.99 7.73 7.75
C ASP A 55 13.81 9.16 8.28
N ALA A 56 14.24 10.18 7.50
CA ALA A 56 14.03 11.57 7.86
C ALA A 56 12.55 11.98 7.81
N ILE A 57 11.77 11.47 6.85
CA ILE A 57 10.32 11.68 6.81
C ILE A 57 9.65 11.01 8.03
N ALA A 58 10.05 9.80 8.41
CA ALA A 58 9.53 9.13 9.60
C ALA A 58 9.85 9.93 10.88
N LYS A 59 11.06 10.49 10.98
CA LYS A 59 11.47 11.35 12.10
C LYS A 59 10.71 12.69 12.15
N ASP A 60 10.28 13.22 11.00
CA ASP A 60 9.47 14.44 10.88
C ASP A 60 7.97 14.15 10.76
N GLY A 61 7.56 12.91 10.98
CA GLY A 61 6.18 12.47 10.83
C GLY A 61 5.82 11.35 11.81
N MET A 62 5.16 10.34 11.30
CA MET A 62 4.72 9.13 12.03
C MET A 62 5.06 7.87 11.23
N LEU A 63 5.44 6.83 11.95
CA LEU A 63 5.61 5.47 11.48
C LEU A 63 4.47 4.58 11.97
N PHE A 64 3.77 3.88 11.08
CA PHE A 64 2.85 2.82 11.46
C PHE A 64 3.55 1.47 11.45
N ARG A 65 3.61 0.79 12.61
CA ARG A 65 4.25 -0.52 12.75
C ARG A 65 3.44 -1.66 12.12
N ASN A 66 2.10 -1.50 12.07
CA ASN A 66 1.15 -2.53 11.66
C ASN A 66 0.30 -2.06 10.48
N ALA A 67 0.94 -1.87 9.33
CA ALA A 67 0.29 -1.52 8.07
C ALA A 67 0.29 -2.73 7.11
N PHE A 68 -0.87 -3.00 6.50
CA PHE A 68 -1.07 -4.20 5.70
C PHE A 68 -1.74 -3.92 4.35
N ALA A 69 -1.18 -4.52 3.31
CA ALA A 69 -1.89 -4.72 2.06
C ALA A 69 -3.06 -5.71 2.26
N THR A 70 -4.10 -5.58 1.47
CA THR A 70 -5.22 -6.54 1.48
C THR A 70 -5.01 -7.71 0.55
N THR A 71 -4.04 -7.60 -0.35
CA THR A 71 -3.64 -8.64 -1.29
C THR A 71 -2.22 -8.38 -1.78
N ALA A 72 -1.39 -9.40 -1.87
CA ALA A 72 -0.02 -9.27 -2.33
C ALA A 72 0.09 -9.51 -3.86
N SER A 73 -0.60 -8.67 -4.63
CA SER A 73 -0.60 -8.71 -6.10
C SER A 73 -0.75 -7.30 -6.64
N CYS A 74 0.20 -6.83 -7.45
CA CYS A 74 0.37 -5.42 -7.80
C CYS A 74 -0.90 -4.71 -8.28
N SER A 75 -1.53 -5.13 -9.40
CA SER A 75 -2.73 -4.47 -9.91
C SER A 75 -3.90 -4.56 -8.93
N ALA A 76 -4.06 -5.72 -8.30
CA ALA A 76 -5.11 -5.96 -7.33
C ALA A 76 -4.94 -5.07 -6.09
N SER A 77 -3.73 -4.98 -5.53
CA SER A 77 -3.44 -4.09 -4.39
C SER A 77 -3.60 -2.60 -4.73
N ARG A 78 -3.04 -2.17 -5.87
CA ARG A 78 -3.15 -0.77 -6.31
C ARG A 78 -4.59 -0.34 -6.55
N SER A 79 -5.46 -1.25 -7.03
CA SER A 79 -6.89 -0.98 -7.16
C SER A 79 -7.59 -0.80 -5.80
N VAL A 80 -7.16 -1.54 -4.77
CA VAL A 80 -7.65 -1.36 -3.39
C VAL A 80 -7.22 0.00 -2.84
N VAL A 81 -5.94 0.34 -2.97
CA VAL A 81 -5.38 1.64 -2.56
C VAL A 81 -6.15 2.80 -3.19
N MET A 82 -6.44 2.72 -4.50
CA MET A 82 -7.11 3.78 -5.24
C MET A 82 -8.64 3.79 -5.15
N SER A 83 -9.25 2.79 -4.51
CA SER A 83 -10.72 2.71 -4.38
C SER A 83 -11.23 2.64 -2.95
N GLY A 84 -10.38 2.27 -1.97
CA GLY A 84 -10.80 1.98 -0.60
C GLY A 84 -11.73 0.77 -0.49
N LEU A 85 -11.68 -0.14 -1.48
CA LEU A 85 -12.55 -1.33 -1.58
C LEU A 85 -11.71 -2.60 -1.76
N HIS A 86 -12.09 -3.69 -1.10
CA HIS A 86 -11.50 -5.00 -1.37
C HIS A 86 -11.78 -5.48 -2.81
N ASN A 87 -10.91 -6.35 -3.33
CA ASN A 87 -10.94 -6.80 -4.72
C ASN A 87 -12.24 -7.47 -5.15
N HIS A 88 -12.90 -8.21 -4.26
CA HIS A 88 -14.19 -8.82 -4.56
C HIS A 88 -15.31 -7.78 -4.78
N ARG A 89 -15.14 -6.55 -4.26
CA ARG A 89 -16.08 -5.45 -4.49
C ARG A 89 -15.65 -4.55 -5.65
N ASN A 90 -14.35 -4.31 -5.82
CA ASN A 90 -13.89 -3.47 -6.93
C ASN A 90 -13.71 -4.24 -8.26
N GLY A 91 -13.61 -5.56 -8.24
CA GLY A 91 -13.52 -6.43 -9.41
C GLY A 91 -12.13 -6.71 -9.93
N GLN A 92 -11.09 -6.00 -9.48
CA GLN A 92 -9.72 -6.21 -9.97
C GLN A 92 -9.01 -7.29 -9.17
N PHE A 93 -9.23 -8.55 -9.50
CA PHE A 93 -8.71 -9.70 -8.77
C PHE A 93 -7.25 -10.05 -9.06
N GLY A 94 -6.65 -9.52 -10.12
CA GLY A 94 -5.30 -9.82 -10.58
C GLY A 94 -4.79 -8.78 -11.57
N HIS A 95 -3.76 -9.14 -12.34
CA HIS A 95 -3.04 -8.25 -13.25
C HIS A 95 -3.89 -7.74 -14.41
N GLN A 96 -3.69 -6.46 -14.79
CA GLN A 96 -4.40 -5.82 -15.88
C GLN A 96 -3.70 -5.90 -17.25
N HIS A 97 -2.39 -6.20 -17.27
CA HIS A 97 -1.57 -6.12 -18.48
C HIS A 97 -1.59 -7.39 -19.34
N HIS A 98 -1.09 -7.29 -20.58
CA HIS A 98 -1.01 -8.40 -21.56
C HIS A 98 -2.37 -9.10 -21.74
N PHE A 99 -2.43 -10.42 -21.62
CA PHE A 99 -3.64 -11.23 -21.74
C PHE A 99 -4.37 -11.46 -20.43
N HIS A 100 -3.86 -10.98 -19.31
CA HIS A 100 -4.51 -11.16 -18.00
C HIS A 100 -5.82 -10.39 -17.91
N LYS A 101 -5.82 -9.09 -18.28
CA LYS A 101 -7.00 -8.25 -18.50
C LYS A 101 -7.97 -8.12 -17.32
N PHE A 102 -7.51 -8.34 -16.10
CA PHE A 102 -8.34 -8.00 -14.95
C PHE A 102 -8.55 -6.48 -14.86
N ALA A 103 -9.77 -6.09 -14.54
CA ALA A 103 -10.15 -4.68 -14.43
C ALA A 103 -11.18 -4.49 -13.33
N SER A 104 -11.21 -3.29 -12.75
CA SER A 104 -12.25 -2.91 -11.81
C SER A 104 -13.60 -2.71 -12.52
N PHE A 105 -14.67 -2.90 -11.76
CA PHE A 105 -16.02 -2.58 -12.22
C PHE A 105 -16.17 -1.09 -12.47
N HIS A 106 -17.03 -0.72 -13.42
CA HIS A 106 -17.19 0.67 -13.83
C HIS A 106 -17.78 1.56 -12.72
N ASP A 107 -18.63 1.03 -11.84
CA ASP A 107 -19.24 1.74 -10.73
C ASP A 107 -18.21 2.23 -9.67
N VAL A 108 -17.01 1.65 -9.66
CA VAL A 108 -15.88 2.08 -8.82
C VAL A 108 -15.44 3.51 -9.12
N VAL A 109 -15.73 4.03 -10.32
CA VAL A 109 -15.43 5.43 -10.70
C VAL A 109 -15.90 6.45 -9.67
N ALA A 110 -17.02 6.18 -9.01
CA ALA A 110 -17.62 7.08 -8.02
C ALA A 110 -16.84 7.16 -6.69
N LEU A 111 -15.95 6.19 -6.45
CA LEU A 111 -15.18 6.05 -5.21
C LEU A 111 -13.66 6.16 -5.45
N SER A 112 -13.26 6.22 -6.71
CA SER A 112 -11.85 6.25 -7.11
C SER A 112 -11.14 7.49 -6.59
N LEU A 113 -10.02 7.28 -5.90
CA LEU A 113 -9.22 8.35 -5.28
C LEU A 113 -8.89 9.50 -6.24
N PRO A 114 -8.27 9.28 -7.43
CA PRO A 114 -7.94 10.41 -8.32
C PRO A 114 -9.19 11.18 -8.79
N ARG A 115 -10.29 10.48 -9.05
CA ARG A 115 -11.54 11.09 -9.51
C ARG A 115 -12.19 11.95 -8.42
N VAL A 116 -12.20 11.45 -7.18
CA VAL A 116 -12.78 12.17 -6.04
C VAL A 116 -11.88 13.34 -5.63
N MET A 117 -10.55 13.19 -5.68
CA MET A 117 -9.60 14.29 -5.43
C MET A 117 -9.78 15.41 -6.47
N ALA A 118 -9.88 15.09 -7.77
CA ALA A 118 -10.20 16.06 -8.80
C ALA A 118 -11.54 16.77 -8.52
N GLY A 119 -12.58 16.01 -8.14
CA GLY A 119 -13.87 16.56 -7.72
C GLY A 119 -13.83 17.42 -6.45
N ALA A 120 -12.81 17.27 -5.62
CA ALA A 120 -12.55 18.09 -4.45
C ALA A 120 -11.73 19.36 -4.76
N GLY A 121 -11.34 19.55 -6.01
CA GLY A 121 -10.61 20.75 -6.45
C GLY A 121 -9.10 20.58 -6.51
N TYR A 122 -8.60 19.34 -6.47
CA TYR A 122 -7.18 19.07 -6.67
C TYR A 122 -6.85 18.98 -8.16
N ARG A 123 -5.68 19.45 -8.56
CA ARG A 123 -5.04 19.02 -9.80
C ARG A 123 -4.38 17.68 -9.54
N THR A 124 -4.69 16.67 -10.35
CA THR A 124 -4.25 15.29 -10.11
C THR A 124 -3.20 14.89 -11.11
N GLY A 125 -2.06 14.41 -10.61
CA GLY A 125 -0.92 13.97 -11.41
C GLY A 125 -0.51 12.54 -11.10
N HIS A 126 -0.02 11.86 -12.14
CA HIS A 126 0.49 10.51 -12.06
C HIS A 126 1.82 10.38 -12.79
N ILE A 127 2.78 9.69 -12.18
CA ILE A 127 4.02 9.26 -12.82
C ILE A 127 4.37 7.81 -12.44
N GLY A 128 4.98 7.09 -13.38
CA GLY A 128 5.54 5.77 -13.18
C GLY A 128 4.51 4.64 -13.28
N LYS A 129 4.56 3.66 -12.37
CA LYS A 129 3.73 2.45 -12.42
C LYS A 129 2.27 2.73 -12.09
N TYR A 130 1.42 2.68 -13.09
CA TYR A 130 -0.04 2.84 -12.98
C TYR A 130 -0.75 1.54 -12.59
N HIS A 131 -0.68 0.56 -13.43
CA HIS A 131 -0.99 -0.86 -13.26
C HIS A 131 -2.42 -1.20 -12.78
N VAL A 132 -3.40 -0.35 -13.05
CA VAL A 132 -4.83 -0.58 -12.78
C VAL A 132 -5.67 -0.38 -14.05
N ALA A 133 -6.87 -0.92 -14.06
CA ALA A 133 -7.81 -0.79 -15.17
C ALA A 133 -9.27 -0.75 -14.66
N PRO A 134 -10.21 -0.19 -15.43
CA PRO A 134 -9.98 0.57 -16.66
C PRO A 134 -9.53 2.01 -16.37
N GLU A 135 -8.82 2.63 -17.30
CA GLU A 135 -8.32 4.00 -17.13
C GLU A 135 -9.41 5.02 -16.77
N PRO A 136 -10.60 5.02 -17.38
CA PRO A 136 -11.65 5.99 -17.01
C PRO A 136 -12.10 5.94 -15.54
N VAL A 137 -11.93 4.79 -14.89
CA VAL A 137 -12.22 4.63 -13.44
C VAL A 137 -11.18 5.36 -12.59
N TYR A 138 -9.91 5.28 -12.96
CA TYR A 138 -8.78 5.79 -12.19
C TYR A 138 -8.07 6.98 -12.86
N HIS A 139 -8.81 7.77 -13.63
CA HIS A 139 -8.28 8.87 -14.43
C HIS A 139 -7.62 9.97 -13.60
N TYR A 140 -6.41 10.38 -14.03
CA TYR A 140 -5.70 11.56 -13.56
C TYR A 140 -5.73 12.65 -14.64
N GLU A 141 -5.72 13.93 -14.26
CA GLU A 141 -5.68 15.05 -15.20
C GLU A 141 -4.35 15.10 -15.98
N THR A 142 -3.25 14.72 -15.32
CA THR A 142 -1.90 14.77 -15.90
C THR A 142 -1.18 13.44 -15.74
N TYR A 143 -0.71 12.89 -16.86
CA TYR A 143 0.14 11.71 -16.90
C TYR A 143 1.55 12.11 -17.34
N MET A 144 2.52 12.02 -16.42
CA MET A 144 3.92 12.28 -16.69
C MET A 144 4.64 10.98 -17.02
N LYS A 145 5.65 11.06 -17.87
CA LYS A 145 6.48 9.91 -18.24
C LYS A 145 7.78 9.91 -17.43
N GLY A 146 8.24 8.74 -17.05
CA GLY A 146 9.51 8.55 -16.36
C GLY A 146 9.90 7.08 -16.36
N ASN A 147 11.17 6.82 -16.15
CA ASN A 147 11.68 5.46 -15.96
C ASN A 147 11.38 5.01 -14.52
N GLY A 148 10.41 4.15 -14.31
CA GLY A 148 10.01 3.66 -12.98
C GLY A 148 11.14 2.99 -12.17
N ARG A 149 12.30 2.72 -12.79
CA ARG A 149 13.52 2.21 -12.16
C ARG A 149 14.50 3.32 -11.77
N ASN A 150 14.27 4.56 -12.20
CA ASN A 150 15.05 5.73 -11.81
C ASN A 150 14.16 6.75 -11.11
N ALA A 151 13.98 6.57 -9.80
CA ALA A 151 13.11 7.42 -9.01
C ALA A 151 13.62 8.87 -8.90
N VAL A 152 14.92 9.13 -9.08
CA VAL A 152 15.50 10.47 -9.12
C VAL A 152 15.06 11.20 -10.39
N GLU A 153 15.20 10.57 -11.57
CA GLU A 153 14.70 11.11 -12.84
C GLU A 153 13.21 11.35 -12.82
N MET A 154 12.44 10.40 -12.22
CA MET A 154 10.99 10.58 -12.05
C MET A 154 10.66 11.80 -11.20
N ALA A 155 11.43 12.05 -10.12
CA ALA A 155 11.25 13.23 -9.27
C ALA A 155 11.54 14.55 -10.03
N ASP A 156 12.57 14.58 -10.87
CA ASP A 156 12.85 15.74 -11.72
C ASP A 156 11.71 15.97 -12.75
N HIS A 157 11.13 14.91 -13.32
CA HIS A 157 10.03 15.01 -14.29
C HIS A 157 8.72 15.53 -13.70
N VAL A 158 8.51 15.42 -12.39
CA VAL A 158 7.32 15.97 -11.72
C VAL A 158 7.53 17.38 -11.17
N LYS A 159 8.75 17.94 -11.27
CA LYS A 159 9.08 19.25 -10.71
C LYS A 159 8.14 20.35 -11.25
N ASP A 160 7.95 20.42 -12.56
CA ASP A 160 7.07 21.44 -13.17
C ASP A 160 5.61 21.28 -12.72
N PHE A 161 5.13 20.04 -12.58
CA PHE A 161 3.79 19.77 -12.03
C PHE A 161 3.67 20.24 -10.59
N ILE A 162 4.64 19.98 -9.74
CA ILE A 162 4.64 20.37 -8.32
C ILE A 162 4.69 21.90 -8.19
N THR A 163 5.54 22.56 -8.97
CA THR A 163 5.88 23.98 -8.83
C THR A 163 5.04 24.90 -9.72
N ASP A 164 4.07 24.38 -10.44
CA ASP A 164 3.19 25.17 -11.32
C ASP A 164 2.43 26.23 -10.52
N LYS A 165 2.72 27.50 -10.81
CA LYS A 165 2.08 28.68 -10.22
C LYS A 165 0.95 29.25 -11.08
N THR A 166 0.68 28.64 -12.24
CA THR A 166 -0.40 29.07 -13.14
C THR A 166 -1.74 28.46 -12.75
N ASP A 167 -1.70 27.37 -11.94
CA ASP A 167 -2.87 26.70 -11.37
C ASP A 167 -2.73 26.74 -9.83
N ASP A 168 -3.58 27.52 -9.16
CA ASP A 168 -3.58 27.75 -7.72
C ASP A 168 -4.23 26.60 -6.92
N ARG A 169 -4.74 25.57 -7.59
CA ARG A 169 -5.30 24.39 -6.94
C ARG A 169 -4.19 23.59 -6.23
N PRO A 170 -4.48 23.00 -5.05
CA PRO A 170 -3.57 22.05 -4.44
C PRO A 170 -3.36 20.84 -5.36
N PHE A 171 -2.19 20.21 -5.29
CA PHE A 171 -1.93 19.00 -6.07
C PHE A 171 -2.16 17.72 -5.26
N PHE A 172 -2.61 16.69 -5.96
CA PHE A 172 -2.51 15.28 -5.58
C PHE A 172 -1.59 14.58 -6.58
N LEU A 173 -0.40 14.20 -6.15
CA LEU A 173 0.57 13.49 -6.97
C LEU A 173 0.69 12.04 -6.53
N TYR A 174 0.34 11.11 -7.44
CA TYR A 174 0.63 9.70 -7.32
C TYR A 174 2.00 9.41 -7.96
N PHE A 175 2.97 9.05 -7.13
CA PHE A 175 4.33 8.72 -7.53
C PHE A 175 4.57 7.23 -7.33
N GLY A 176 4.43 6.45 -8.41
CA GLY A 176 4.50 4.99 -8.40
C GLY A 176 5.83 4.49 -8.97
N THR A 177 6.76 4.00 -8.13
CA THR A 177 8.00 3.41 -8.63
C THR A 177 7.76 2.00 -9.20
N SER A 178 8.68 1.53 -10.05
CA SER A 178 8.76 0.11 -10.42
C SER A 178 9.79 -0.64 -9.56
N ASP A 179 10.57 0.08 -8.78
CA ASP A 179 11.48 -0.48 -7.78
C ASP A 179 10.74 -0.65 -6.44
N PRO A 180 11.14 -1.65 -5.65
CA PRO A 180 12.14 -2.68 -5.88
C PRO A 180 11.60 -3.98 -6.52
N HIS A 181 10.59 -3.90 -7.38
CA HIS A 181 10.03 -5.07 -8.08
C HIS A 181 11.13 -5.89 -8.76
N ARG A 182 10.99 -7.21 -8.64
CA ARG A 182 11.86 -8.14 -9.34
C ARG A 182 11.82 -7.82 -10.84
N GLY A 183 12.92 -7.27 -11.39
CA GLY A 183 13.09 -7.09 -12.83
C GLY A 183 13.38 -8.45 -13.43
N GLY A 184 13.12 -8.73 -14.57
CA GLY A 184 13.45 -10.00 -15.17
C GLY A 184 13.03 -9.95 -16.61
N GLY A 185 13.77 -10.54 -17.45
CA GLY A 185 13.46 -10.68 -18.83
C GLY A 185 13.86 -12.06 -19.29
N THR A 186 13.13 -12.59 -20.23
CA THR A 186 13.64 -13.66 -21.07
C THR A 186 14.93 -13.19 -21.72
N ASP A 187 16.00 -13.94 -21.60
CA ASP A 187 17.15 -13.76 -22.47
C ASP A 187 16.65 -13.82 -23.92
N LYS A 188 16.86 -12.76 -24.67
CA LYS A 188 16.46 -12.71 -26.09
C LYS A 188 17.12 -13.78 -26.94
N THR A 189 18.20 -14.40 -26.42
CA THR A 189 18.96 -15.46 -27.08
C THR A 189 18.54 -16.88 -26.70
N SER A 190 17.90 -17.05 -25.51
CA SER A 190 17.30 -18.31 -25.14
C SER A 190 15.88 -18.06 -24.63
N GLN A 191 14.90 -18.49 -25.39
CA GLN A 191 13.48 -18.35 -25.03
C GLN A 191 13.08 -19.14 -23.77
N ARG A 192 14.01 -19.73 -23.05
CA ARG A 192 13.76 -20.69 -21.96
C ARG A 192 14.40 -20.32 -20.62
N GLU A 193 15.36 -19.42 -20.56
CA GLU A 193 15.98 -19.01 -19.32
C GLU A 193 15.48 -17.61 -18.93
N LEU A 194 14.55 -17.60 -17.98
CA LEU A 194 14.27 -16.42 -17.21
C LEU A 194 15.54 -16.12 -16.41
N LYS A 195 16.28 -15.08 -16.80
CA LYS A 195 17.43 -14.66 -15.98
C LYS A 195 16.95 -14.31 -14.60
N PRO A 196 17.61 -14.80 -13.56
CA PRO A 196 17.37 -14.32 -12.23
C PRO A 196 17.64 -12.81 -12.28
N ASN A 197 16.78 -12.08 -11.80
CA ASN A 197 16.46 -10.83 -11.75
C ASN A 197 17.40 -9.95 -10.97
N LEU A 198 17.73 -8.88 -11.55
CA LEU A 198 18.59 -7.83 -11.03
C LEU A 198 17.83 -6.76 -10.23
N PHE A 199 16.57 -7.02 -9.83
CA PHE A 199 15.70 -6.06 -9.16
C PHE A 199 15.76 -4.65 -9.78
N GLY A 200 15.76 -4.58 -11.11
CA GLY A 200 15.91 -3.34 -11.86
C GLY A 200 17.31 -2.75 -11.91
N ASN A 201 18.29 -3.36 -11.25
CA ASN A 201 19.67 -2.87 -11.25
C ASN A 201 20.32 -3.01 -12.64
N LEU A 202 21.17 -2.06 -12.98
CA LEU A 202 21.89 -2.11 -14.25
C LEU A 202 23.06 -3.11 -14.17
N PRO A 203 23.34 -3.85 -15.26
CA PRO A 203 24.48 -4.78 -15.29
C PRO A 203 25.82 -4.06 -15.14
N ASN A 204 26.83 -4.81 -14.69
CA ASN A 204 28.21 -4.33 -14.56
C ASN A 204 28.37 -3.13 -13.60
N LYS A 205 27.58 -3.08 -12.53
CA LYS A 205 27.59 -2.01 -11.52
C LYS A 205 27.45 -0.60 -12.12
N LYS A 206 26.71 -0.48 -13.22
CA LYS A 206 26.36 0.83 -13.77
C LYS A 206 25.29 1.49 -12.91
N ALA A 207 25.40 2.80 -12.74
CA ALA A 207 24.40 3.62 -12.09
C ALA A 207 23.37 4.17 -13.08
N PHE A 208 22.15 4.42 -12.61
CA PHE A 208 21.21 5.27 -13.32
C PHE A 208 21.65 6.74 -13.24
N PRO A 209 21.30 7.59 -14.23
CA PRO A 209 21.59 9.02 -14.16
C PRO A 209 21.06 9.65 -12.87
N GLY A 210 21.90 10.38 -12.15
CA GLY A 210 21.56 11.07 -10.91
C GLY A 210 21.42 10.17 -9.67
N VAL A 211 21.75 8.88 -9.79
CA VAL A 211 21.68 7.90 -8.69
C VAL A 211 23.09 7.52 -8.25
N ASP A 212 23.34 7.55 -6.95
CA ASP A 212 24.52 6.97 -6.31
C ASP A 212 24.18 5.54 -5.90
N GLU A 213 24.64 4.55 -6.67
CA GLU A 213 24.31 3.14 -6.42
C GLU A 213 24.97 2.61 -5.14
N VAL A 214 24.15 2.09 -4.23
CA VAL A 214 24.60 1.46 -2.98
C VAL A 214 24.67 -0.05 -3.18
N PHE A 215 25.88 -0.62 -3.10
CA PHE A 215 26.09 -2.05 -3.21
C PHE A 215 26.18 -2.70 -1.84
N TYR A 216 25.48 -3.80 -1.66
CA TYR A 216 25.41 -4.54 -0.40
C TYR A 216 26.24 -5.82 -0.49
N ASP A 217 26.91 -6.16 0.61
CA ASP A 217 27.59 -7.44 0.76
C ASP A 217 26.57 -8.52 1.13
N PRO A 218 26.37 -9.54 0.25
CA PRO A 218 25.39 -10.61 0.49
C PRO A 218 25.57 -11.32 1.84
N ASP A 219 26.82 -11.43 2.34
CA ASP A 219 27.11 -12.15 3.57
C ASP A 219 26.69 -11.39 4.84
N THR A 220 26.45 -10.10 4.75
CA THR A 220 26.07 -9.26 5.91
C THR A 220 24.56 -9.10 6.08
N LEU A 221 23.76 -9.49 5.07
CA LEU A 221 22.33 -9.23 5.06
C LEU A 221 21.54 -10.13 6.04
N PRO A 222 20.55 -9.57 6.74
CA PRO A 222 19.61 -10.37 7.50
C PRO A 222 18.69 -11.15 6.54
N ILE A 223 18.56 -12.45 6.79
CA ILE A 223 17.68 -13.30 5.98
C ILE A 223 16.32 -13.37 6.65
N PRO A 224 15.23 -12.95 5.98
CA PRO A 224 13.86 -13.15 6.46
C PRO A 224 13.60 -14.63 6.75
N SER A 225 12.92 -14.93 7.85
CA SER A 225 12.69 -16.30 8.33
C SER A 225 11.97 -17.21 7.32
N PHE A 226 11.19 -16.63 6.42
CA PHE A 226 10.49 -17.37 5.36
C PHE A 226 11.38 -17.68 4.15
N LEU A 227 12.64 -17.22 4.12
CA LEU A 227 13.59 -17.49 3.04
C LEU A 227 14.67 -18.48 3.49
N PRO A 228 15.18 -19.32 2.58
CA PRO A 228 16.32 -20.19 2.89
C PRO A 228 17.61 -19.34 2.93
N ASP A 229 18.45 -19.58 3.90
CA ASP A 229 19.79 -18.98 3.96
C ASP A 229 20.72 -19.74 3.00
N THR A 230 20.84 -19.21 1.80
CA THR A 230 21.66 -19.77 0.71
C THR A 230 22.38 -18.67 -0.03
N PRO A 231 23.48 -18.97 -0.75
CA PRO A 231 24.17 -17.98 -1.58
C PRO A 231 23.23 -17.30 -2.59
N ASP A 232 22.32 -18.06 -3.23
CA ASP A 232 21.36 -17.50 -4.19
C ASP A 232 20.41 -16.49 -3.53
N THR A 233 19.91 -16.81 -2.33
CA THR A 233 19.01 -15.91 -1.60
C THR A 233 19.74 -14.64 -1.16
N ARG A 234 20.98 -14.78 -0.66
CA ARG A 234 21.79 -13.65 -0.21
C ARG A 234 22.12 -12.70 -1.36
N GLU A 235 22.49 -13.24 -2.52
CA GLU A 235 22.77 -12.47 -3.72
C GLU A 235 21.52 -11.71 -4.21
N GLU A 236 20.36 -12.37 -4.25
CA GLU A 236 19.11 -11.72 -4.65
C GLU A 236 18.68 -10.66 -3.64
N LEU A 237 18.87 -10.88 -2.33
CA LEU A 237 18.59 -9.87 -1.31
C LEU A 237 19.50 -8.65 -1.44
N ALA A 238 20.80 -8.84 -1.72
CA ALA A 238 21.72 -7.72 -1.94
C ALA A 238 21.25 -6.81 -3.10
N GLN A 239 20.77 -7.43 -4.18
CA GLN A 239 20.21 -6.71 -5.31
C GLN A 239 18.88 -6.02 -4.99
N TYR A 240 18.05 -6.62 -4.16
CA TYR A 240 16.81 -6.02 -3.65
C TYR A 240 17.10 -4.79 -2.79
N TYR A 241 18.02 -4.89 -1.82
CA TYR A 241 18.43 -3.75 -0.97
C TYR A 241 19.00 -2.58 -1.78
N GLN A 242 19.81 -2.86 -2.82
CA GLN A 242 20.29 -1.84 -3.75
C GLN A 242 19.14 -1.06 -4.39
N SER A 243 18.10 -1.77 -4.81
CA SER A 243 16.91 -1.21 -5.42
C SER A 243 16.09 -0.34 -4.44
N CYS A 244 15.96 -0.78 -3.17
CA CYS A 244 15.33 0.02 -2.11
C CYS A 244 16.09 1.34 -1.87
N SER A 245 17.43 1.31 -1.81
CA SER A 245 18.23 2.54 -1.64
C SER A 245 18.11 3.50 -2.82
N ARG A 246 17.86 3.00 -4.02
CA ARG A 246 17.59 3.84 -5.21
C ARG A 246 16.23 4.54 -5.11
N VAL A 247 15.21 3.87 -4.56
CA VAL A 247 13.92 4.49 -4.26
C VAL A 247 14.07 5.63 -3.27
N ASP A 248 14.83 5.42 -2.19
CA ASP A 248 15.07 6.43 -1.16
C ASP A 248 15.68 7.72 -1.74
N GLN A 249 16.61 7.61 -2.69
CA GLN A 249 17.20 8.78 -3.36
C GLN A 249 16.17 9.56 -4.19
N GLY A 250 15.19 8.87 -4.81
CA GLY A 250 14.07 9.52 -5.46
C GLY A 250 13.18 10.28 -4.48
N VAL A 251 12.94 9.71 -3.30
CA VAL A 251 12.20 10.37 -2.21
C VAL A 251 13.00 11.59 -1.70
N ALA A 252 14.33 11.49 -1.55
CA ALA A 252 15.18 12.62 -1.23
C ALA A 252 14.98 13.78 -2.21
N ARG A 253 15.02 13.47 -3.52
CA ARG A 253 14.85 14.47 -4.58
C ARG A 253 13.47 15.13 -4.57
N LEU A 254 12.40 14.37 -4.31
CA LEU A 254 11.04 14.92 -4.13
C LEU A 254 10.97 15.89 -2.95
N VAL A 255 11.57 15.54 -1.81
CA VAL A 255 11.63 16.41 -0.63
C VAL A 255 12.42 17.69 -0.90
N GLU A 256 13.53 17.60 -1.63
CA GLU A 256 14.29 18.78 -2.08
C GLU A 256 13.43 19.71 -2.93
N ILE A 257 12.74 19.18 -3.96
CA ILE A 257 11.85 19.97 -4.83
C ILE A 257 10.75 20.67 -4.01
N LEU A 258 10.14 19.97 -3.05
CA LEU A 258 9.13 20.56 -2.18
C LEU A 258 9.70 21.70 -1.31
N LYS A 259 10.92 21.54 -0.78
CA LYS A 259 11.60 22.56 0.03
C LYS A 259 12.02 23.78 -0.81
N GLU A 260 12.61 23.54 -2.00
CA GLU A 260 12.99 24.59 -2.96
C GLU A 260 11.79 25.47 -3.39
N ALA A 261 10.59 24.88 -3.40
CA ALA A 261 9.34 25.54 -3.80
C ALA A 261 8.54 26.13 -2.63
N ASP A 262 9.00 26.04 -1.38
CA ASP A 262 8.27 26.42 -0.16
C ASP A 262 6.92 25.65 0.01
N LEU A 263 6.88 24.42 -0.47
CA LEU A 263 5.69 23.55 -0.42
C LEU A 263 5.81 22.39 0.59
N TYR A 264 6.99 22.16 1.17
CA TYR A 264 7.20 21.04 2.11
C TYR A 264 6.24 21.11 3.32
N ASP A 265 6.07 22.29 3.91
CA ASP A 265 5.18 22.51 5.06
C ASP A 265 3.70 22.73 4.68
N LYS A 266 3.37 22.47 3.41
CA LYS A 266 2.01 22.49 2.86
C LYS A 266 1.62 21.16 2.22
N THR A 267 2.47 20.13 2.35
CA THR A 267 2.31 18.86 1.67
C THR A 267 2.27 17.71 2.66
N MET A 268 1.18 16.94 2.65
CA MET A 268 1.16 15.62 3.25
C MET A 268 1.97 14.67 2.39
N ILE A 269 2.93 13.97 3.00
CA ILE A 269 3.73 12.93 2.34
C ILE A 269 3.33 11.58 2.93
N VAL A 270 2.91 10.66 2.08
CA VAL A 270 2.62 9.27 2.45
C VAL A 270 3.53 8.38 1.62
N PHE A 271 4.33 7.56 2.30
CA PHE A 271 5.19 6.55 1.69
C PHE A 271 4.70 5.15 2.09
N THR A 272 4.47 4.29 1.10
CA THR A 272 4.09 2.89 1.29
C THR A 272 4.52 2.04 0.11
N SER A 273 4.33 0.72 0.20
CA SER A 273 4.44 -0.22 -0.93
C SER A 273 3.08 -0.80 -1.29
N ASP A 274 2.95 -1.33 -2.50
CA ASP A 274 1.72 -2.03 -2.89
C ASP A 274 1.58 -3.40 -2.20
N HIS A 275 2.66 -4.10 -1.90
CA HIS A 275 2.72 -5.31 -1.06
C HIS A 275 4.19 -5.64 -0.72
N GLY A 276 4.43 -6.78 -0.05
CA GLY A 276 5.75 -7.20 0.35
C GLY A 276 6.62 -7.73 -0.79
N MET A 277 7.89 -8.01 -0.46
CA MET A 277 8.99 -8.32 -1.38
C MET A 277 8.70 -9.49 -2.33
N ALA A 278 9.29 -9.42 -3.54
CA ALA A 278 9.15 -10.41 -4.60
C ALA A 278 10.01 -11.66 -4.37
N PHE A 279 9.71 -12.37 -3.30
CA PHE A 279 10.28 -13.67 -2.95
C PHE A 279 9.16 -14.65 -2.63
N ALA A 280 9.41 -15.97 -2.79
CA ALA A 280 8.46 -16.98 -2.37
C ALA A 280 8.29 -16.92 -0.84
N GLY A 281 7.04 -16.79 -0.38
CA GLY A 281 6.71 -16.46 1.03
C GLY A 281 6.32 -14.98 1.23
N GLY A 282 6.67 -14.11 0.29
CA GLY A 282 6.24 -12.71 0.20
C GLY A 282 5.11 -12.51 -0.82
N LYS A 283 5.43 -11.85 -1.95
CA LYS A 283 4.52 -11.61 -3.08
C LYS A 283 3.66 -12.82 -3.42
N THR A 284 2.42 -12.59 -3.80
CA THR A 284 1.36 -13.57 -4.11
C THR A 284 0.86 -14.40 -2.92
N THR A 285 1.43 -14.27 -1.74
CA THR A 285 0.97 -14.95 -0.54
C THR A 285 0.12 -14.03 0.35
N VAL A 286 -0.49 -14.60 1.37
CA VAL A 286 -1.20 -13.86 2.41
C VAL A 286 -0.50 -13.96 3.77
N TYR A 287 0.76 -14.37 3.77
CA TYR A 287 1.63 -14.32 4.95
C TYR A 287 2.07 -12.88 5.26
N GLU A 288 2.61 -12.66 6.48
CA GLU A 288 3.13 -11.34 6.88
C GLU A 288 4.17 -10.82 5.87
N GLY A 289 5.03 -11.70 5.33
CA GLY A 289 6.02 -11.34 4.30
C GLY A 289 5.42 -10.78 3.00
N GLY A 290 4.16 -11.12 2.69
CA GLY A 290 3.45 -10.61 1.52
C GLY A 290 2.53 -9.43 1.81
N LEU A 291 1.92 -9.41 3.01
CA LEU A 291 0.90 -8.40 3.34
C LEU A 291 1.45 -7.20 4.11
N ARG A 292 2.47 -7.37 4.96
CA ARG A 292 3.03 -6.28 5.75
C ARG A 292 3.84 -5.34 4.88
N VAL A 293 3.50 -4.05 4.92
CA VAL A 293 4.12 -3.00 4.11
C VAL A 293 4.64 -1.85 4.98
N PRO A 294 5.63 -1.09 4.50
CA PRO A 294 5.99 0.17 5.16
C PRO A 294 4.83 1.16 5.05
N MET A 295 4.66 1.99 6.07
CA MET A 295 3.75 3.13 6.05
C MET A 295 4.35 4.25 6.89
N VAL A 296 4.86 5.26 6.21
CA VAL A 296 5.44 6.46 6.79
C VAL A 296 4.61 7.65 6.34
N VAL A 297 4.16 8.45 7.28
CA VAL A 297 3.28 9.59 7.01
C VAL A 297 3.84 10.85 7.64
N ARG A 298 3.99 11.89 6.84
CA ARG A 298 4.22 13.26 7.33
C ARG A 298 3.03 14.13 6.98
N ASP A 299 2.24 14.48 7.96
CA ASP A 299 1.22 15.51 7.84
C ASP A 299 1.83 16.87 8.22
N PRO A 300 1.80 17.91 7.38
CA PRO A 300 2.37 19.21 7.69
C PRO A 300 1.75 19.87 8.93
N TYR A 301 0.51 19.51 9.26
CA TYR A 301 -0.25 20.06 10.38
C TYR A 301 -0.20 19.19 11.66
N GLN A 302 0.51 18.07 11.61
CA GLN A 302 0.69 17.18 12.75
C GLN A 302 1.59 17.83 13.81
N GLU A 303 1.12 17.86 15.06
CA GLU A 303 1.90 18.43 16.16
C GLU A 303 3.00 17.49 16.66
N LYS A 304 2.70 16.19 16.77
CA LYS A 304 3.65 15.17 17.23
C LYS A 304 4.50 14.67 16.08
N ARG A 305 5.81 14.73 16.22
CA ARG A 305 6.80 14.31 15.23
C ARG A 305 7.66 13.18 15.76
N GLY A 306 8.18 12.34 14.86
CA GLY A 306 9.07 11.23 15.19
C GLY A 306 8.42 10.19 16.11
N VAL A 307 7.13 9.97 15.94
CA VAL A 307 6.32 9.06 16.75
C VAL A 307 5.94 7.82 15.98
N GLU A 308 5.66 6.74 16.70
CA GLU A 308 5.22 5.47 16.13
C GLU A 308 3.81 5.14 16.60
N SER A 309 3.03 4.51 15.74
CA SER A 309 1.72 3.97 16.06
C SER A 309 1.69 2.46 15.85
N ASN A 310 1.12 1.74 16.82
CA ASN A 310 0.83 0.32 16.71
C ASN A 310 -0.59 0.05 16.18
N ALA A 311 -1.32 1.08 15.79
CA ALA A 311 -2.64 0.95 15.19
C ALA A 311 -2.59 -0.03 14.00
N LEU A 312 -3.55 -0.95 13.96
CA LEU A 312 -3.71 -1.89 12.86
C LEU A 312 -4.41 -1.17 11.71
N ILE A 313 -3.69 -0.87 10.63
CA ILE A 313 -4.20 -0.18 9.44
C ILE A 313 -4.09 -1.05 8.20
N SER A 314 -4.93 -0.78 7.21
CA SER A 314 -5.01 -1.55 5.98
C SER A 314 -5.05 -0.64 4.75
N HIS A 315 -4.66 -1.14 3.59
CA HIS A 315 -4.68 -0.39 2.32
C HIS A 315 -6.06 0.16 1.94
N ILE A 316 -7.16 -0.45 2.41
CA ILE A 316 -8.51 0.11 2.21
C ILE A 316 -8.69 1.48 2.87
N ASP A 317 -7.86 1.83 3.85
CA ASP A 317 -7.93 3.06 4.62
C ASP A 317 -7.26 4.26 3.91
N ILE A 318 -6.38 4.00 2.93
CA ILE A 318 -5.59 5.05 2.26
C ILE A 318 -6.52 6.04 1.55
N THR A 319 -7.42 5.55 0.69
CA THR A 319 -8.36 6.42 -0.03
C THR A 319 -9.20 7.27 0.92
N PRO A 320 -9.93 6.73 1.92
CA PRO A 320 -10.71 7.57 2.83
C PRO A 320 -9.85 8.54 3.65
N THR A 321 -8.60 8.19 3.98
CA THR A 321 -7.70 9.08 4.72
C THR A 321 -7.24 10.27 3.87
N LEU A 322 -6.78 10.03 2.64
CA LEU A 322 -6.35 11.12 1.76
C LEU A 322 -7.50 12.05 1.40
N LEU A 323 -8.70 11.49 1.23
CA LEU A 323 -9.91 12.27 1.00
C LEU A 323 -10.36 13.07 2.22
N ASP A 324 -10.19 12.51 3.43
CA ASP A 324 -10.47 13.22 4.69
C ASP A 324 -9.52 14.40 4.86
N PHE A 325 -8.22 14.17 4.69
CA PHE A 325 -7.21 15.23 4.70
C PHE A 325 -7.51 16.33 3.69
N GLY A 326 -7.86 15.96 2.45
CA GLY A 326 -8.16 16.88 1.36
C GLY A 326 -9.56 17.49 1.37
N GLY A 327 -10.42 17.15 2.34
CA GLY A 327 -11.82 17.56 2.36
C GLY A 327 -12.70 16.86 1.31
N GLY A 328 -12.18 15.84 0.65
CA GLY A 328 -12.84 15.10 -0.42
C GLY A 328 -14.00 14.21 0.04
N LEU A 329 -14.07 13.84 1.33
CA LEU A 329 -15.21 13.10 1.87
C LEU A 329 -16.50 13.93 1.84
N ASP A 330 -16.38 15.26 1.97
CA ASP A 330 -17.48 16.24 1.90
C ASP A 330 -17.50 17.03 0.58
N ALA A 331 -16.76 16.59 -0.41
CA ALA A 331 -16.47 17.31 -1.66
C ALA A 331 -17.71 17.78 -2.46
N LYS A 332 -18.89 17.19 -2.22
CA LYS A 332 -20.15 17.64 -2.83
C LYS A 332 -20.45 19.13 -2.51
N LYS A 333 -19.91 19.66 -1.41
CA LYS A 333 -20.10 21.06 -0.98
C LYS A 333 -19.09 22.02 -1.59
N ASN A 334 -17.91 21.54 -1.99
CA ASN A 334 -16.74 22.38 -2.30
C ASN A 334 -16.21 22.22 -3.73
N ALA A 335 -16.87 21.44 -4.61
CA ALA A 335 -16.41 21.22 -5.98
C ALA A 335 -16.38 22.54 -6.79
N PRO A 336 -15.25 22.91 -7.43
CA PRO A 336 -15.19 24.06 -8.33
C PRO A 336 -16.19 23.92 -9.48
N LYS A 337 -16.83 25.01 -9.86
CA LYS A 337 -17.89 25.03 -10.90
C LYS A 337 -17.39 24.66 -12.30
N GLU A 338 -16.09 24.63 -12.52
CA GLU A 338 -15.46 24.56 -13.85
C GLU A 338 -14.80 23.21 -14.19
N MET A 339 -14.72 22.26 -13.23
CA MET A 339 -14.07 20.97 -13.46
C MET A 339 -15.05 19.90 -13.97
N ILE A 340 -14.65 19.24 -15.06
CA ILE A 340 -15.21 17.98 -15.63
C ILE A 340 -16.69 17.78 -15.30
N ASN A 341 -17.58 18.49 -15.96
CA ASN A 341 -19.04 18.45 -15.73
C ASN A 341 -19.37 17.85 -14.32
N PRO A 342 -19.20 18.63 -13.23
CA PRO A 342 -19.33 18.11 -11.85
C PRO A 342 -20.71 17.48 -11.63
N ALA A 343 -21.74 18.01 -12.31
CA ALA A 343 -23.10 17.48 -12.21
C ALA A 343 -23.20 16.04 -12.75
N LYS A 344 -22.49 15.72 -13.85
CA LYS A 344 -22.45 14.37 -14.42
C LYS A 344 -21.70 13.41 -13.50
N PHE A 345 -20.54 13.83 -12.99
CA PHE A 345 -19.73 13.03 -12.04
C PHE A 345 -20.52 12.72 -10.75
N TRP A 346 -21.16 13.74 -10.16
CA TRP A 346 -21.93 13.56 -8.94
C TRP A 346 -23.19 12.73 -9.17
N LYS A 347 -23.81 12.86 -10.36
CA LYS A 347 -24.95 12.03 -10.76
C LYS A 347 -24.55 10.57 -10.93
N GLU A 348 -23.48 10.30 -11.67
CA GLU A 348 -22.93 8.93 -11.85
C GLU A 348 -22.55 8.31 -10.52
N ARG A 349 -21.92 9.07 -9.63
CA ARG A 349 -21.60 8.64 -8.27
C ARG A 349 -22.85 8.35 -7.43
N ASP A 350 -23.85 9.23 -7.46
CA ASP A 350 -25.09 9.04 -6.72
C ASP A 350 -25.91 7.84 -7.28
N GLU A 351 -25.83 7.61 -8.59
CA GLU A 351 -26.44 6.44 -9.25
C GLU A 351 -25.70 5.16 -8.89
N ALA A 352 -24.39 5.12 -8.98
CA ALA A 352 -23.56 3.98 -8.59
C ALA A 352 -23.76 3.59 -7.09
N THR A 353 -23.94 4.59 -6.21
CA THR A 353 -24.28 4.33 -4.80
C THR A 353 -25.73 3.90 -4.58
N LYS A 354 -26.66 4.19 -5.52
CA LYS A 354 -28.05 3.74 -5.47
C LYS A 354 -28.27 2.35 -6.04
N GLU A 355 -27.49 1.96 -7.06
CA GLU A 355 -27.66 0.69 -7.78
C GLU A 355 -27.19 -0.55 -6.98
N ASN A 356 -26.61 -0.38 -5.82
CA ASN A 356 -26.32 -1.48 -4.91
C ASN A 356 -27.60 -2.01 -4.23
N ARG A 357 -28.66 -2.19 -5.03
CA ARG A 357 -30.05 -2.41 -4.61
C ARG A 357 -30.47 -3.87 -4.46
N ASN A 358 -29.58 -4.78 -4.20
CA ASN A 358 -30.03 -6.07 -3.70
C ASN A 358 -30.25 -6.05 -2.18
N GLY A 359 -31.13 -5.15 -1.75
CA GLY A 359 -32.06 -5.34 -0.64
C GLY A 359 -31.52 -5.20 0.77
N ASN A 360 -30.25 -4.98 1.07
CA ASN A 360 -29.80 -4.89 2.46
C ASN A 360 -28.63 -3.94 2.66
N LYS A 361 -28.93 -2.87 3.42
CA LYS A 361 -28.03 -1.86 4.00
C LYS A 361 -27.28 -0.95 3.00
N LYS A 362 -27.36 0.34 3.25
CA LYS A 362 -26.42 1.33 2.73
C LYS A 362 -25.02 0.76 2.90
N PHE A 363 -24.30 0.50 1.80
CA PHE A 363 -22.88 0.31 1.87
C PHE A 363 -22.28 1.55 2.52
N ASP A 364 -21.48 1.37 3.56
CA ASP A 364 -20.48 2.35 3.91
C ASP A 364 -19.67 2.57 2.63
N ARG A 365 -19.53 3.80 2.26
CA ARG A 365 -19.01 4.27 0.96
C ARG A 365 -17.67 3.62 0.60
N TYR A 366 -16.82 3.40 1.59
CA TYR A 366 -15.56 2.69 1.53
C TYR A 366 -15.58 1.53 2.51
N HIS A 367 -14.77 0.49 2.27
CA HIS A 367 -14.55 -0.58 3.26
C HIS A 367 -13.61 -0.12 4.36
N GLY A 368 -12.70 0.81 4.05
CA GLY A 368 -11.80 1.43 5.00
C GLY A 368 -12.37 2.70 5.64
N LYS A 369 -11.62 3.24 6.58
CA LYS A 369 -11.90 4.49 7.29
C LYS A 369 -10.63 5.32 7.44
N SER A 370 -10.77 6.63 7.71
CA SER A 370 -9.63 7.53 7.90
C SER A 370 -8.89 7.24 9.20
N TRP A 371 -7.55 7.14 9.11
CA TRP A 371 -6.65 7.01 10.27
C TRP A 371 -6.02 8.35 10.71
N LEU A 372 -6.52 9.50 10.22
CA LEU A 372 -5.97 10.82 10.62
C LEU A 372 -5.99 11.05 12.14
N HIS A 373 -6.94 10.49 12.87
CA HIS A 373 -6.99 10.55 14.32
C HIS A 373 -5.73 9.96 14.99
N CYS A 374 -5.12 8.91 14.39
CA CYS A 374 -3.88 8.34 14.87
C CYS A 374 -2.72 9.34 14.80
N LEU A 375 -2.70 10.25 13.81
CA LEU A 375 -1.66 11.30 13.72
C LEU A 375 -1.73 12.26 14.89
N SER A 376 -2.93 12.53 15.40
CA SER A 376 -3.14 13.38 16.58
C SER A 376 -2.85 12.63 17.87
N ASN A 377 -3.23 11.34 17.94
CA ASN A 377 -2.97 10.48 19.08
C ASN A 377 -2.42 9.12 18.64
N PRO A 378 -1.08 8.92 18.65
CA PRO A 378 -0.43 7.68 18.18
C PRO A 378 -0.85 6.40 18.92
N ALA A 379 -1.43 6.54 20.12
CA ALA A 379 -1.91 5.42 20.92
C ALA A 379 -3.33 4.96 20.56
N ASP A 380 -4.04 5.70 19.69
CA ASP A 380 -5.38 5.34 19.29
C ASP A 380 -5.37 4.03 18.47
N GLU A 381 -6.34 3.17 18.75
CA GLU A 381 -6.63 2.00 17.95
C GLU A 381 -7.36 2.42 16.68
N HIS A 382 -7.13 1.66 15.58
CA HIS A 382 -7.84 1.90 14.31
C HIS A 382 -8.74 0.72 13.97
N HIS A 383 -8.21 -0.42 13.55
CA HIS A 383 -8.97 -1.64 13.39
C HIS A 383 -8.66 -2.62 14.53
N GLU A 384 -9.70 -3.27 15.06
CA GLU A 384 -9.51 -4.44 15.91
C GLU A 384 -9.07 -5.66 15.08
N THR A 385 -9.63 -5.77 13.87
CA THR A 385 -9.42 -6.91 12.97
C THR A 385 -9.39 -6.41 11.54
N ILE A 386 -8.46 -6.92 10.74
CA ILE A 386 -8.40 -6.69 9.30
C ILE A 386 -8.69 -7.96 8.51
N PHE A 387 -9.17 -7.76 7.28
CA PHE A 387 -9.42 -8.80 6.29
C PHE A 387 -8.44 -8.65 5.14
N ALA A 388 -7.92 -9.78 4.65
CA ALA A 388 -7.14 -9.84 3.43
C ALA A 388 -7.57 -11.02 2.57
N SER A 389 -7.27 -10.95 1.29
CA SER A 389 -7.64 -11.99 0.34
C SER A 389 -6.65 -12.06 -0.82
N HIS A 390 -6.49 -13.23 -1.38
CA HIS A 390 -5.84 -13.41 -2.67
C HIS A 390 -6.73 -14.30 -3.52
N THR A 391 -6.78 -14.07 -4.83
CA THR A 391 -7.57 -14.92 -5.73
C THR A 391 -6.78 -15.25 -7.01
N PHE A 392 -6.20 -14.24 -7.63
CA PHE A 392 -5.34 -14.34 -8.80
C PHE A 392 -4.15 -13.40 -8.67
N HIS A 393 -3.07 -13.74 -9.36
CA HIS A 393 -2.02 -12.80 -9.73
C HIS A 393 -2.01 -12.68 -11.25
N GLU A 394 -1.53 -13.67 -11.94
CA GLU A 394 -1.72 -13.90 -13.38
C GLU A 394 -2.99 -14.73 -13.59
N ILE A 395 -3.58 -14.70 -14.78
CA ILE A 395 -4.89 -15.34 -15.05
C ILE A 395 -4.90 -16.85 -14.78
N GLN A 396 -3.76 -17.53 -14.96
CA GLN A 396 -3.63 -18.97 -14.70
C GLN A 396 -3.40 -19.30 -13.22
N MET A 397 -3.21 -18.28 -12.36
CA MET A 397 -2.88 -18.49 -10.95
C MET A 397 -4.12 -18.41 -10.07
N TYR A 398 -5.10 -19.26 -10.32
CA TYR A 398 -6.27 -19.34 -9.43
C TYR A 398 -5.93 -20.10 -8.15
N TYR A 399 -5.83 -19.38 -7.04
CA TYR A 399 -5.64 -19.97 -5.70
C TYR A 399 -6.26 -19.04 -4.66
N PRO A 400 -7.58 -19.10 -4.46
CA PRO A 400 -8.26 -18.22 -3.51
C PRO A 400 -7.85 -18.53 -2.07
N MET A 401 -7.46 -17.48 -1.37
CA MET A 401 -7.15 -17.48 0.05
C MET A 401 -7.93 -16.37 0.74
N ARG A 402 -8.33 -16.57 1.99
CA ARG A 402 -8.98 -15.57 2.83
C ARG A 402 -8.31 -15.50 4.19
N VAL A 403 -8.21 -14.30 4.72
CA VAL A 403 -7.49 -14.03 5.97
C VAL A 403 -8.34 -13.15 6.87
N VAL A 404 -8.32 -13.48 8.14
CA VAL A 404 -8.68 -12.60 9.23
C VAL A 404 -7.51 -12.52 10.21
N ARG A 405 -7.14 -11.29 10.60
CA ARG A 405 -5.99 -11.01 11.45
C ARG A 405 -6.33 -9.90 12.45
N ASP A 406 -5.99 -10.12 13.72
CA ASP A 406 -5.94 -9.08 14.75
C ASP A 406 -4.53 -9.00 15.38
N SER A 407 -4.36 -8.37 16.52
CA SER A 407 -3.04 -8.24 17.17
C SER A 407 -2.48 -9.55 17.72
N ASN A 408 -3.33 -10.58 17.92
CA ASN A 408 -2.94 -11.83 18.58
C ASN A 408 -2.80 -12.98 17.59
N TYR A 409 -3.85 -13.19 16.76
CA TYR A 409 -3.89 -14.36 15.88
C TYR A 409 -4.21 -13.96 14.43
N LYS A 410 -3.77 -14.84 13.55
CA LYS A 410 -4.09 -14.79 12.13
C LYS A 410 -4.57 -16.14 11.65
N LEU A 411 -5.73 -16.17 11.03
CA LEU A 411 -6.28 -17.34 10.34
C LEU A 411 -6.19 -17.14 8.83
N ILE A 412 -5.62 -18.12 8.16
CA ILE A 412 -5.63 -18.24 6.69
C ILE A 412 -6.51 -19.43 6.32
N TRP A 413 -7.45 -19.20 5.41
CA TRP A 413 -8.23 -20.26 4.75
C TRP A 413 -7.77 -20.40 3.31
N ASN A 414 -7.10 -21.49 3.00
CA ASN A 414 -6.67 -21.87 1.66
C ASN A 414 -7.79 -22.60 0.94
N ILE A 415 -8.71 -21.90 0.32
CA ILE A 415 -9.93 -22.46 -0.29
C ILE A 415 -9.58 -23.49 -1.38
N ALA A 416 -8.48 -23.26 -2.11
CA ALA A 416 -8.01 -24.17 -3.16
C ALA A 416 -6.95 -25.18 -2.66
N HIS A 417 -6.90 -25.50 -1.37
CA HIS A 417 -5.87 -26.38 -0.76
C HIS A 417 -5.68 -27.76 -1.44
N PRO A 418 -6.69 -28.36 -2.13
CA PRO A 418 -6.44 -29.59 -2.87
C PRO A 418 -5.52 -29.42 -4.09
N LEU A 419 -5.35 -28.17 -4.58
CA LEU A 419 -4.50 -27.85 -5.71
C LEU A 419 -3.10 -27.47 -5.23
N PRO A 420 -2.06 -27.71 -6.05
CA PRO A 420 -0.74 -27.14 -5.77
C PRO A 420 -0.80 -25.62 -5.89
N TYR A 421 -0.11 -24.92 -4.96
CA TYR A 421 0.00 -23.47 -4.99
C TYR A 421 0.76 -23.02 -6.24
N PRO A 422 0.19 -22.15 -7.09
CA PRO A 422 0.81 -21.68 -8.30
C PRO A 422 1.81 -20.55 -8.03
N PHE A 423 2.77 -20.36 -8.93
CA PHE A 423 3.78 -19.30 -8.85
C PHE A 423 3.56 -18.21 -9.88
N ALA A 424 3.83 -16.97 -9.49
CA ALA A 424 4.07 -15.89 -10.42
C ALA A 424 5.34 -16.20 -11.23
N SER A 425 5.35 -15.77 -12.49
CA SER A 425 6.45 -16.09 -13.41
C SER A 425 7.81 -15.57 -12.92
N ASP A 426 7.84 -14.40 -12.29
CA ASP A 426 9.04 -13.80 -11.71
C ASP A 426 9.54 -14.56 -10.47
N LEU A 427 8.65 -15.04 -9.61
CA LEU A 427 9.01 -15.84 -8.44
C LEU A 427 9.46 -17.26 -8.83
N TRP A 428 8.82 -17.86 -9.83
CA TRP A 428 9.23 -19.16 -10.33
C TRP A 428 10.65 -19.13 -10.87
N ALA A 429 11.00 -18.05 -11.59
CA ALA A 429 12.32 -17.87 -12.18
C ALA A 429 13.43 -17.50 -11.19
N ALA A 430 13.08 -17.16 -9.96
CA ALA A 430 14.04 -16.75 -8.95
C ALA A 430 15.05 -17.85 -8.64
N SER A 431 16.36 -17.54 -8.62
CA SER A 431 17.41 -18.52 -8.28
C SER A 431 17.28 -19.02 -6.85
N SER A 432 16.89 -18.16 -5.92
CA SER A 432 16.57 -18.52 -4.53
C SER A 432 15.49 -19.61 -4.42
N TRP A 433 14.49 -19.60 -5.32
CA TRP A 433 13.49 -20.65 -5.42
C TRP A 433 14.00 -21.89 -6.16
N GLN A 434 14.54 -21.70 -7.38
CA GLN A 434 14.95 -22.80 -8.25
C GLN A 434 16.03 -23.68 -7.65
N ALA A 435 16.98 -23.08 -6.91
CA ALA A 435 18.03 -23.81 -6.20
C ALA A 435 17.48 -24.78 -5.15
N GLN A 436 16.37 -24.46 -4.48
CA GLN A 436 15.74 -25.36 -3.53
C GLN A 436 14.75 -26.33 -4.19
N TRP A 437 14.03 -25.87 -5.21
CA TRP A 437 13.15 -26.72 -6.02
C TRP A 437 13.89 -27.92 -6.63
N ALA A 438 15.09 -27.69 -7.17
CA ALA A 438 15.95 -28.72 -7.74
C ALA A 438 16.38 -29.82 -6.73
N LYS A 439 16.40 -29.52 -5.43
CA LYS A 439 16.71 -30.48 -4.34
C LYS A 439 15.49 -31.33 -3.96
N GLY A 440 14.30 -31.01 -4.48
CA GLY A 440 13.07 -31.76 -4.29
C GLY A 440 12.21 -31.30 -3.11
N LYS A 441 11.04 -31.91 -2.96
CA LYS A 441 9.98 -31.48 -2.04
C LYS A 441 10.36 -31.41 -0.57
N ASN A 442 11.37 -32.17 -0.13
CA ASN A 442 11.84 -32.18 1.26
C ASN A 442 12.93 -31.13 1.55
N ALA A 443 13.37 -30.39 0.50
CA ALA A 443 14.36 -29.34 0.71
C ALA A 443 13.80 -28.22 1.63
N PRO A 444 14.61 -27.72 2.58
CA PRO A 444 14.19 -26.63 3.44
C PRO A 444 13.95 -25.36 2.62
N TYR A 445 12.89 -24.61 2.97
CA TYR A 445 12.62 -23.28 2.43
C TYR A 445 12.18 -22.38 3.58
N GLY A 446 13.11 -21.59 4.10
CA GLY A 446 12.86 -20.79 5.30
C GLY A 446 12.39 -21.67 6.47
N ASN A 447 11.27 -21.29 7.04
CA ASN A 447 10.62 -22.01 8.17
C ASN A 447 9.78 -23.23 7.75
N THR A 448 9.77 -23.60 6.46
CA THR A 448 8.98 -24.71 5.92
C THR A 448 9.83 -25.59 4.96
N THR A 449 9.18 -26.39 4.13
CA THR A 449 9.83 -27.13 3.05
C THR A 449 9.18 -26.76 1.70
N VAL A 450 9.91 -27.00 0.61
CA VAL A 450 9.41 -26.82 -0.76
C VAL A 450 8.06 -27.52 -0.96
N GLY A 451 7.91 -28.75 -0.48
CA GLY A 451 6.67 -29.52 -0.62
C GLY A 451 5.50 -28.92 0.17
N LYS A 452 5.72 -28.48 1.42
CA LYS A 452 4.70 -27.84 2.24
C LYS A 452 4.32 -26.46 1.72
N TYR A 453 5.28 -25.72 1.15
CA TYR A 453 4.99 -24.43 0.51
C TYR A 453 4.06 -24.57 -0.69
N VAL A 454 4.25 -25.63 -1.51
CA VAL A 454 3.42 -25.90 -2.70
C VAL A 454 2.08 -26.55 -2.32
N GLN A 455 2.09 -27.50 -1.37
CA GLN A 455 0.87 -28.19 -0.93
C GLN A 455 0.50 -27.69 0.47
N ARG A 456 -0.41 -26.72 0.51
CA ARG A 456 -0.84 -26.06 1.75
C ARG A 456 -2.03 -26.77 2.38
N PRO A 457 -2.16 -26.75 3.72
CA PRO A 457 -3.36 -27.23 4.39
C PRO A 457 -4.55 -26.31 4.13
N GLU A 458 -5.76 -26.77 4.41
CA GLU A 458 -6.97 -25.96 4.29
C GLU A 458 -6.93 -24.73 5.21
N PHE A 459 -6.56 -24.93 6.47
CA PHE A 459 -6.43 -23.84 7.45
C PHE A 459 -5.01 -23.73 7.98
N GLU A 460 -4.58 -22.47 8.15
CA GLU A 460 -3.37 -22.13 8.88
C GLU A 460 -3.74 -21.11 9.97
N LEU A 461 -3.40 -21.41 11.21
CA LEU A 461 -3.61 -20.53 12.36
C LEU A 461 -2.27 -20.20 12.99
N PHE A 462 -1.98 -18.93 13.15
CA PHE A 462 -0.73 -18.45 13.73
C PHE A 462 -1.00 -17.55 14.94
N ASP A 463 -0.28 -17.75 16.03
CA ASP A 463 -0.19 -16.80 17.15
C ASP A 463 0.87 -15.76 16.80
N ILE A 464 0.48 -14.69 16.13
CA ILE A 464 1.41 -13.65 15.65
C ILE A 464 1.97 -12.76 16.77
N SER A 465 1.41 -12.83 17.97
CA SER A 465 1.93 -12.12 19.14
C SER A 465 3.23 -12.76 19.67
N THR A 466 3.36 -14.07 19.53
CA THR A 466 4.54 -14.85 19.97
C THR A 466 5.34 -15.42 18.81
N ASP A 467 4.72 -15.59 17.65
CA ASP A 467 5.31 -16.09 16.40
C ASP A 467 5.02 -15.14 15.23
N PRO A 468 5.58 -13.92 15.21
CA PRO A 468 5.35 -12.93 14.15
C PRO A 468 5.89 -13.37 12.78
N ASN A 469 6.64 -14.46 12.72
CA ASN A 469 7.21 -15.05 11.52
C ASN A 469 6.40 -16.22 10.95
N GLU A 470 5.25 -16.54 11.54
CA GLU A 470 4.34 -17.58 11.05
C GLU A 470 5.03 -18.95 10.86
N THR A 471 5.87 -19.34 11.84
CA THR A 471 6.70 -20.55 11.73
C THR A 471 5.94 -21.81 12.14
N THR A 472 4.89 -21.67 12.96
CA THR A 472 4.16 -22.79 13.56
C THR A 472 2.67 -22.69 13.29
N ASN A 473 2.17 -23.53 12.38
CA ASN A 473 0.72 -23.66 12.16
C ASN A 473 0.05 -24.38 13.33
N LEU A 474 -0.87 -23.70 14.01
CA LEU A 474 -1.61 -24.17 15.19
C LEU A 474 -2.98 -24.77 14.83
N ALA A 475 -3.38 -24.82 13.56
CA ALA A 475 -4.71 -25.26 13.14
C ALA A 475 -5.05 -26.69 13.59
N ASP A 476 -4.06 -27.56 13.63
CA ASP A 476 -4.22 -28.96 14.07
C ASP A 476 -3.91 -29.18 15.57
N SER A 477 -3.60 -28.12 16.31
CA SER A 477 -3.28 -28.19 17.74
C SER A 477 -4.54 -28.34 18.59
N GLU A 478 -4.63 -29.40 19.39
CA GLU A 478 -5.76 -29.64 20.32
C GLU A 478 -5.99 -28.44 21.25
N GLY A 479 -4.93 -27.80 21.74
CA GLY A 479 -5.02 -26.64 22.62
C GLY A 479 -5.58 -25.39 21.96
N HIS A 480 -5.61 -25.33 20.62
CA HIS A 480 -6.04 -24.16 19.85
C HIS A 480 -7.35 -24.35 19.09
N LYS A 481 -8.03 -25.49 19.25
CA LYS A 481 -9.32 -25.76 18.56
C LYS A 481 -10.37 -24.67 18.79
N THR A 482 -10.52 -24.22 20.03
CA THR A 482 -11.49 -23.17 20.35
C THR A 482 -11.15 -21.84 19.64
N ILE A 483 -9.86 -21.50 19.60
CA ILE A 483 -9.38 -20.28 18.90
C ILE A 483 -9.61 -20.41 17.38
N LEU A 484 -9.29 -21.57 16.81
CA LEU A 484 -9.53 -21.84 15.38
C LEU A 484 -11.00 -21.61 15.02
N GLU A 485 -11.95 -22.16 15.79
CA GLU A 485 -13.39 -22.00 15.52
C GLU A 485 -13.85 -20.54 15.72
N GLN A 486 -13.29 -19.83 16.69
CA GLN A 486 -13.57 -18.40 16.88
C GLN A 486 -13.11 -17.58 15.64
N TYR A 487 -11.92 -17.86 15.09
CA TYR A 487 -11.40 -17.13 13.94
C TYR A 487 -12.10 -17.54 12.64
N LYS A 488 -12.53 -18.80 12.48
CA LYS A 488 -13.45 -19.19 11.39
C LYS A 488 -14.75 -18.40 11.45
N ALA A 489 -15.34 -18.24 12.64
CA ALA A 489 -16.53 -17.45 12.83
C ALA A 489 -16.32 -15.96 12.52
N LYS A 490 -15.19 -15.37 12.97
CA LYS A 490 -14.77 -14.01 12.61
C LYS A 490 -14.64 -13.85 11.08
N LEU A 491 -13.98 -14.81 10.41
CA LEU A 491 -13.79 -14.78 8.95
C LEU A 491 -15.14 -14.82 8.22
N LYS A 492 -16.04 -15.76 8.59
CA LYS A 492 -17.39 -15.84 8.01
C LYS A 492 -18.18 -14.55 8.22
N LYS A 493 -18.09 -13.94 9.40
CA LYS A 493 -18.74 -12.67 9.71
C LYS A 493 -18.23 -11.56 8.79
N MET A 494 -16.91 -11.41 8.65
CA MET A 494 -16.30 -10.38 7.78
C MET A 494 -16.66 -10.61 6.31
N GLN A 495 -16.61 -11.85 5.81
CA GLN A 495 -17.04 -12.18 4.45
C GLN A 495 -18.49 -11.76 4.20
N LYS A 496 -19.39 -12.01 5.16
CA LYS A 496 -20.80 -11.62 5.06
C LYS A 496 -20.96 -10.09 5.07
N GLU A 497 -20.27 -9.40 5.95
CA GLU A 497 -20.34 -7.94 6.08
C GLU A 497 -19.79 -7.23 4.84
N MET A 498 -18.70 -7.75 4.26
CA MET A 498 -18.07 -7.23 3.05
C MET A 498 -18.64 -7.79 1.76
N GLN A 499 -19.63 -8.71 1.83
CA GLN A 499 -20.24 -9.39 0.67
C GLN A 499 -19.21 -10.13 -0.20
N ASP A 500 -18.23 -10.79 0.42
CA ASP A 500 -17.29 -11.64 -0.30
C ASP A 500 -18.01 -12.89 -0.84
N PRO A 501 -18.05 -13.10 -2.18
CA PRO A 501 -18.79 -14.21 -2.77
C PRO A 501 -18.21 -15.60 -2.42
N TRP A 502 -16.94 -15.66 -2.01
CA TRP A 502 -16.33 -16.91 -1.55
C TRP A 502 -16.91 -17.42 -0.21
N ILE A 503 -17.77 -16.66 0.47
CA ILE A 503 -18.52 -17.15 1.61
C ILE A 503 -19.33 -18.43 1.28
N MET A 504 -19.75 -18.60 0.02
CA MET A 504 -20.48 -19.77 -0.46
C MET A 504 -19.67 -21.07 -0.35
N LYS A 505 -18.32 -20.97 -0.34
CA LYS A 505 -17.45 -22.13 -0.25
C LYS A 505 -17.48 -22.85 1.09
N TRP A 506 -17.99 -22.22 2.14
CA TRP A 506 -18.22 -22.89 3.41
C TRP A 506 -19.31 -23.98 3.35
N ASP A 507 -20.19 -23.90 2.37
CA ASP A 507 -21.36 -24.78 2.24
C ASP A 507 -21.23 -25.77 1.06
N TYR A 508 -20.34 -25.53 0.10
CA TYR A 508 -20.25 -26.30 -1.14
C TYR A 508 -18.99 -27.15 -1.34
N GLU A 509 -18.01 -27.03 -0.47
CA GLU A 509 -16.75 -27.81 -0.58
C GLU A 509 -16.21 -28.29 0.75
#